data_af51903b39d74378d119fbc4609969d8
#
_entry.id   af51903b39d74378d119fbc4609969d8
#
_cell.length_a   1.000
_cell.length_b   1.000
_cell.length_c   1.000
_cell.angle_alpha   90.00
_cell.angle_beta   90.00
_cell.angle_gamma   90.00
#
_symmetry.space_group_name_H-M   'P 1'
#
loop_
_entity.id
_entity.type
_entity.pdbx_description
1 polymer ?
#
loop_
_entity_poly.entity_id
_entity_poly.type
_entity_poly.pdbx_seq_one_letter_code
_entity_poly.pdbx_strand_id
1 'polypeptide(L)'
;MEAKELKIDNLDIQIIKLLQEDSRLSYNKIAEKLGISVGTAYNRIKNLEERGILKGYTVIVDPDKVGYGLTALILVQAEGKHLTEVESEIAKIDNVTSVYDITGEFDIAVIARFKDRDGLNKFIKSLVSLPYVKRTVTNVVLNVVKEDSRIKF
;
A
#
# COMPACT_ATOMS: atom_id res chain seq x y z
N MET A 1 21.13 -10.16 -7.70
CA MET A 1 21.22 -8.69 -7.70
C MET A 1 21.35 -8.26 -6.25
N GLU A 2 22.55 -7.84 -5.84
CA GLU A 2 22.75 -7.26 -4.52
C GLU A 2 21.86 -6.03 -4.39
N ALA A 3 21.00 -6.02 -3.38
CA ALA A 3 20.25 -4.83 -3.00
C ALA A 3 21.29 -3.75 -2.67
N LYS A 4 21.41 -2.76 -3.55
CA LYS A 4 22.24 -1.58 -3.31
C LYS A 4 21.72 -1.00 -2.00
N GLU A 5 22.50 -1.13 -0.94
CA GLU A 5 22.16 -0.63 0.39
C GLU A 5 21.81 0.85 0.26
N LEU A 6 20.52 1.15 0.28
CA LEU A 6 20.00 2.53 0.22
C LEU A 6 20.37 3.18 1.55
N LYS A 7 21.58 3.71 1.63
CA LYS A 7 22.05 4.44 2.81
C LYS A 7 21.13 5.63 3.05
N ILE A 8 20.26 5.50 4.02
CA ILE A 8 19.55 6.63 4.66
C ILE A 8 20.29 6.94 5.96
N ASP A 9 20.50 8.20 6.25
CA ASP A 9 21.12 8.64 7.48
C ASP A 9 20.08 9.04 8.54
N ASN A 10 20.53 9.41 9.72
CA ASN A 10 19.64 9.80 10.81
C ASN A 10 18.79 11.04 10.47
N LEU A 11 19.31 11.97 9.69
CA LEU A 11 18.57 13.16 9.26
C LEU A 11 17.44 12.77 8.29
N ASP A 12 17.70 11.86 7.37
CA ASP A 12 16.68 11.32 6.46
C ASP A 12 15.55 10.64 7.25
N ILE A 13 15.89 9.84 8.26
CA ILE A 13 14.90 9.19 9.14
C ILE A 13 14.06 10.22 9.89
N GLN A 14 14.66 11.27 10.42
CA GLN A 14 13.93 12.34 11.10
C GLN A 14 12.98 13.07 10.16
N ILE A 15 13.40 13.35 8.93
CA ILE A 15 12.54 13.94 7.90
C ILE A 15 11.35 13.02 7.58
N ILE A 16 11.60 11.74 7.37
CA ILE A 16 10.55 10.75 7.09
C ILE A 16 9.55 10.69 8.24
N LYS A 17 10.01 10.66 9.49
CA LYS A 17 9.13 10.68 10.67
C LYS A 17 8.19 11.88 10.67
N LEU A 18 8.73 13.09 10.46
CA LEU A 18 7.93 14.32 10.39
C LEU A 18 6.88 14.26 9.28
N LEU A 19 7.27 13.79 8.09
CA LEU A 19 6.36 13.68 6.94
C LEU A 19 5.32 12.57 7.12
N GLN A 20 5.63 11.51 7.86
CA GLN A 20 4.65 10.48 8.24
C GLN A 20 3.64 10.99 9.28
N GLU A 21 4.01 11.96 10.12
CA GLU A 21 3.10 12.60 11.07
C GLU A 21 2.20 13.64 10.39
N ASP A 22 2.78 14.54 9.60
CA ASP A 22 2.06 15.51 8.78
C ASP A 22 2.79 15.76 7.46
N SER A 23 2.28 15.14 6.39
CA SER A 23 2.83 15.28 5.04
C SER A 23 2.66 16.67 4.42
N ARG A 24 1.90 17.58 5.07
CA ARG A 24 1.68 18.95 4.62
C ARG A 24 2.73 19.94 5.16
N LEU A 25 3.68 19.48 5.96
CA LEU A 25 4.75 20.34 6.47
C LEU A 25 5.54 20.96 5.33
N SER A 26 5.71 22.28 5.38
CA SER A 26 6.58 23.00 4.44
C SER A 26 8.06 22.72 4.74
N TYR A 27 8.91 22.93 3.76
CA TYR A 27 10.36 22.83 3.94
C TYR A 27 10.85 23.75 5.07
N ASN A 28 10.26 24.96 5.21
CA ASN A 28 10.58 25.88 6.29
C ASN A 28 10.27 25.26 7.67
N LYS A 29 9.11 24.64 7.83
CA LYS A 29 8.71 24.00 9.08
C LYS A 29 9.57 22.78 9.43
N ILE A 30 9.93 21.98 8.43
CA ILE A 30 10.83 20.85 8.61
C ILE A 30 12.22 21.33 9.02
N ALA A 31 12.74 22.35 8.33
CA ALA A 31 14.02 22.98 8.64
C ALA A 31 14.07 23.53 10.09
N GLU A 32 13.02 24.25 10.49
CA GLU A 32 12.86 24.77 11.85
C GLU A 32 12.88 23.67 12.90
N LYS A 33 12.08 22.61 12.68
CA LYS A 33 11.99 21.48 13.63
C LYS A 33 13.29 20.71 13.80
N LEU A 34 14.09 20.60 12.73
CA LEU A 34 15.33 19.82 12.72
C LEU A 34 16.59 20.67 12.90
N GLY A 35 16.48 21.99 12.99
CA GLY A 35 17.62 22.88 13.15
C GLY A 35 18.57 22.88 11.94
N ILE A 36 18.03 22.77 10.73
CA ILE A 36 18.78 22.74 9.46
C ILE A 36 18.35 23.90 8.56
N SER A 37 19.10 24.17 7.49
CA SER A 37 18.68 25.17 6.50
C SER A 37 17.49 24.64 5.65
N VAL A 38 16.68 25.56 5.12
CA VAL A 38 15.57 25.23 4.21
C VAL A 38 16.09 24.52 2.95
N GLY A 39 17.23 24.97 2.42
CA GLY A 39 17.88 24.33 1.28
C GLY A 39 18.30 22.88 1.58
N THR A 40 18.81 22.60 2.79
CA THR A 40 19.13 21.24 3.21
C THR A 40 17.88 20.38 3.29
N ALA A 41 16.80 20.89 3.90
CA ALA A 41 15.52 20.16 3.96
C ALA A 41 15.00 19.83 2.56
N TYR A 42 14.98 20.82 1.67
CA TYR A 42 14.57 20.65 0.27
C TYR A 42 15.40 19.58 -0.44
N ASN A 43 16.71 19.68 -0.41
CA ASN A 43 17.61 18.75 -1.11
C ASN A 43 17.49 17.31 -0.57
N ARG A 44 17.33 17.15 0.74
CA ARG A 44 17.14 15.82 1.36
C ARG A 44 15.84 15.19 0.93
N ILE A 45 14.74 15.93 0.95
CA ILE A 45 13.42 15.43 0.53
C ILE A 45 13.44 15.07 -0.95
N LYS A 46 13.98 15.94 -1.82
CA LYS A 46 14.14 15.64 -3.24
C LYS A 46 14.96 14.39 -3.49
N ASN A 47 16.07 14.21 -2.80
CA ASN A 47 16.87 12.99 -2.91
C ASN A 47 16.10 11.74 -2.48
N LEU A 48 15.31 11.81 -1.41
CA LEU A 48 14.47 10.71 -0.94
C LEU A 48 13.37 10.36 -1.96
N GLU A 49 12.77 11.36 -2.60
CA GLU A 49 11.79 11.18 -3.68
C GLU A 49 12.43 10.54 -4.93
N GLU A 50 13.55 11.08 -5.42
CA GLU A 50 14.26 10.59 -6.60
C GLU A 50 14.77 9.16 -6.43
N ARG A 51 15.16 8.79 -5.22
CA ARG A 51 15.56 7.42 -4.86
C ARG A 51 14.39 6.48 -4.63
N GLY A 52 13.15 6.96 -4.71
CA GLY A 52 11.94 6.17 -4.49
C GLY A 52 11.73 5.72 -3.04
N ILE A 53 12.42 6.34 -2.08
CA ILE A 53 12.21 6.09 -0.64
C ILE A 53 10.90 6.74 -0.21
N LEU A 54 10.66 7.98 -0.62
CA LEU A 54 9.35 8.63 -0.56
C LEU A 54 8.65 8.37 -1.89
N LYS A 55 7.64 7.51 -1.87
CA LYS A 55 6.90 7.11 -3.08
C LYS A 55 5.78 8.07 -3.47
N GLY A 56 5.36 8.92 -2.54
CA GLY A 56 4.27 9.87 -2.76
C GLY A 56 3.65 10.35 -1.46
N TYR A 57 2.66 11.21 -1.61
CA TYR A 57 1.91 11.81 -0.51
C TYR A 57 0.42 11.59 -0.77
N THR A 58 -0.32 11.26 0.28
CA THR A 58 -1.76 11.03 0.17
C THR A 58 -2.47 11.40 1.47
N VAL A 59 -3.78 11.46 1.41
CA VAL A 59 -4.63 11.58 2.59
C VAL A 59 -5.09 10.19 3.04
N ILE A 60 -5.22 10.01 4.34
CA ILE A 60 -5.84 8.83 4.92
C ILE A 60 -7.33 9.10 5.02
N VAL A 61 -8.12 8.28 4.34
CA VAL A 61 -9.58 8.41 4.29
C VAL A 61 -10.22 7.28 5.08
N ASP A 62 -11.22 7.62 5.90
CA ASP A 62 -12.06 6.62 6.56
C ASP A 62 -13.01 6.00 5.52
N PRO A 63 -12.84 4.71 5.16
CA PRO A 63 -13.62 4.10 4.08
C PRO A 63 -15.11 3.99 4.42
N ASP A 64 -15.46 3.80 5.69
CA ASP A 64 -16.87 3.71 6.13
C ASP A 64 -17.60 5.03 5.87
N LYS A 65 -16.93 6.16 6.16
CA LYS A 65 -17.51 7.49 6.00
C LYS A 65 -17.69 7.94 4.56
N VAL A 66 -16.99 7.30 3.63
CA VAL A 66 -17.13 7.56 2.19
C VAL A 66 -17.89 6.44 1.46
N GLY A 67 -18.53 5.55 2.21
CA GLY A 67 -19.41 4.51 1.69
C GLY A 67 -18.73 3.24 1.18
N TYR A 68 -17.47 2.98 1.58
CA TYR A 68 -16.72 1.76 1.25
C TYR A 68 -16.47 0.90 2.50
N GLY A 69 -17.52 0.70 3.29
CA GLY A 69 -17.43 0.02 4.58
C GLY A 69 -17.24 -1.51 4.52
N LEU A 70 -17.34 -2.12 3.34
CA LEU A 70 -17.15 -3.56 3.22
C LEU A 70 -15.73 -3.85 2.73
N THR A 71 -14.90 -4.37 3.62
CA THR A 71 -13.53 -4.81 3.33
C THR A 71 -13.47 -6.33 3.26
N ALA A 72 -12.77 -6.87 2.27
CA ALA A 72 -12.52 -8.31 2.15
C ALA A 72 -11.03 -8.60 2.03
N LEU A 73 -10.61 -9.68 2.68
CA LEU A 73 -9.33 -10.34 2.48
C LEU A 73 -9.57 -11.58 1.63
N ILE A 74 -9.02 -11.61 0.44
CA ILE A 74 -9.23 -12.68 -0.52
C ILE A 74 -7.90 -13.38 -0.78
N LEU A 75 -7.89 -14.68 -0.53
CA LEU A 75 -6.76 -15.55 -0.84
C LEU A 75 -6.98 -16.20 -2.19
N VAL A 76 -5.96 -16.17 -3.04
CA VAL A 76 -6.02 -16.69 -4.40
C VAL A 76 -4.95 -17.74 -4.59
N GLN A 77 -5.35 -18.88 -5.15
CA GLN A 77 -4.43 -19.90 -5.65
C GLN A 77 -4.40 -19.82 -7.18
N ALA A 78 -3.22 -19.70 -7.75
CA ALA A 78 -3.01 -19.57 -9.20
C ALA A 78 -2.05 -20.64 -9.74
N GLU A 79 -1.97 -20.76 -11.05
CA GLU A 79 -0.94 -21.58 -11.68
C GLU A 79 0.41 -20.88 -11.57
N GLY A 80 1.41 -21.55 -10.97
CA GLY A 80 2.70 -20.95 -10.66
C GLY A 80 3.44 -20.30 -11.83
N LYS A 81 3.29 -20.85 -13.04
CA LYS A 81 3.89 -20.30 -14.27
C LYS A 81 3.30 -18.93 -14.67
N HIS A 82 2.08 -18.65 -14.24
CA HIS A 82 1.29 -17.46 -14.61
C HIS A 82 1.00 -16.55 -13.40
N LEU A 83 1.68 -16.78 -12.28
CA LEU A 83 1.45 -16.04 -11.03
C LEU A 83 1.54 -14.53 -11.23
N THR A 84 2.64 -14.05 -11.81
CA THR A 84 2.88 -12.62 -12.06
C THR A 84 1.82 -11.99 -12.97
N GLU A 85 1.31 -12.77 -13.95
CA GLU A 85 0.23 -12.33 -14.83
C GLU A 85 -1.07 -12.14 -14.07
N VAL A 86 -1.43 -13.11 -13.23
CA VAL A 86 -2.62 -13.04 -12.36
C VAL A 86 -2.53 -11.86 -11.40
N GLU A 87 -1.40 -11.67 -10.75
CA GLU A 87 -1.14 -10.54 -9.85
C GLU A 87 -1.34 -9.20 -10.54
N SER A 88 -0.78 -9.07 -11.74
CA SER A 88 -0.89 -7.85 -12.55
C SER A 88 -2.33 -7.53 -12.93
N GLU A 89 -3.13 -8.55 -13.29
CA GLU A 89 -4.54 -8.35 -13.61
C GLU A 89 -5.36 -7.95 -12.37
N ILE A 90 -5.13 -8.60 -11.24
CA ILE A 90 -5.80 -8.24 -9.97
C ILE A 90 -5.45 -6.81 -9.56
N ALA A 91 -4.19 -6.41 -9.68
CA ALA A 91 -3.71 -5.09 -9.27
C ALA A 91 -4.32 -3.93 -10.08
N LYS A 92 -4.88 -4.18 -11.26
CA LYS A 92 -5.56 -3.17 -12.09
C LYS A 92 -6.99 -2.89 -11.65
N ILE A 93 -7.57 -3.70 -10.77
CA ILE A 93 -8.98 -3.57 -10.38
C ILE A 93 -9.12 -2.46 -9.33
N ASP A 94 -9.95 -1.47 -9.59
CA ASP A 94 -10.10 -0.26 -8.76
C ASP A 94 -10.46 -0.54 -7.29
N ASN A 95 -11.22 -1.60 -7.03
CA ASN A 95 -11.58 -1.99 -5.66
C ASN A 95 -10.40 -2.55 -4.85
N VAL A 96 -9.33 -2.97 -5.52
CA VAL A 96 -8.15 -3.58 -4.89
C VAL A 96 -7.25 -2.50 -4.33
N THR A 97 -6.96 -2.59 -3.04
CA THR A 97 -6.05 -1.67 -2.34
C THR A 97 -4.67 -2.27 -2.11
N SER A 98 -4.57 -3.60 -2.06
CA SER A 98 -3.29 -4.29 -1.88
C SER A 98 -3.30 -5.67 -2.54
N VAL A 99 -2.18 -6.03 -3.14
CA VAL A 99 -1.90 -7.37 -3.67
C VAL A 99 -0.55 -7.80 -3.15
N TYR A 100 -0.49 -8.96 -2.56
CA TYR A 100 0.74 -9.56 -2.02
C TYR A 100 0.95 -10.94 -2.59
N ASP A 101 2.15 -11.21 -3.10
CA ASP A 101 2.68 -12.56 -3.28
C ASP A 101 3.02 -13.12 -1.90
N ILE A 102 2.49 -14.28 -1.56
CA ILE A 102 2.61 -14.88 -0.22
C ILE A 102 3.08 -16.33 -0.29
N THR A 103 3.71 -16.77 0.77
CA THR A 103 4.06 -18.19 0.95
C THR A 103 2.93 -18.94 1.64
N GLY A 104 2.81 -20.26 1.37
CA GLY A 104 1.84 -21.15 2.02
C GLY A 104 0.93 -21.85 1.03
N GLU A 105 -0.29 -22.14 1.45
CA GLU A 105 -1.29 -22.87 0.64
C GLU A 105 -1.82 -22.01 -0.52
N PHE A 106 -1.92 -20.71 -0.32
CA PHE A 106 -2.32 -19.74 -1.33
C PHE A 106 -1.12 -18.92 -1.80
N ASP A 107 -1.19 -18.45 -3.02
CA ASP A 107 -0.11 -17.73 -3.68
C ASP A 107 -0.25 -16.19 -3.53
N ILE A 108 -1.48 -15.69 -3.48
CA ILE A 108 -1.77 -14.25 -3.46
C ILE A 108 -2.75 -13.91 -2.33
N ALA A 109 -2.48 -12.82 -1.62
CA ALA A 109 -3.41 -12.18 -0.70
C ALA A 109 -3.84 -10.82 -1.26
N VAL A 110 -5.15 -10.59 -1.34
CA VAL A 110 -5.75 -9.37 -1.87
C VAL A 110 -6.56 -8.69 -0.80
N ILE A 111 -6.36 -7.39 -0.62
CA ILE A 111 -7.26 -6.54 0.16
C ILE A 111 -8.06 -5.69 -0.81
N ALA A 112 -9.38 -5.73 -0.68
CA ALA A 112 -10.28 -4.98 -1.54
C ALA A 112 -11.43 -4.36 -0.74
N ARG A 113 -11.96 -3.24 -1.22
CA ARG A 113 -13.02 -2.47 -0.56
C ARG A 113 -14.22 -2.27 -1.47
N PHE A 114 -15.40 -2.41 -0.88
CA PHE A 114 -16.67 -2.38 -1.60
C PHE A 114 -17.70 -1.52 -0.86
N LYS A 115 -18.63 -0.97 -1.63
CA LYS A 115 -19.76 -0.24 -1.06
C LYS A 115 -20.79 -1.19 -0.45
N ASP A 116 -20.98 -2.35 -1.07
CA ASP A 116 -22.02 -3.31 -0.71
C ASP A 116 -21.64 -4.75 -1.09
N ARG A 117 -22.51 -5.68 -0.75
CA ARG A 117 -22.36 -7.11 -1.04
C ARG A 117 -22.42 -7.41 -2.53
N ASP A 118 -23.19 -6.65 -3.31
CA ASP A 118 -23.30 -6.85 -4.76
C ASP A 118 -21.98 -6.53 -5.45
N GLY A 119 -21.29 -5.46 -5.02
CA GLY A 119 -19.95 -5.12 -5.49
C GLY A 119 -18.93 -6.21 -5.19
N LEU A 120 -18.95 -6.73 -3.96
CA LEU A 120 -18.10 -7.87 -3.57
C LEU A 120 -18.40 -9.11 -4.43
N ASN A 121 -19.67 -9.45 -4.61
CA ASN A 121 -20.07 -10.64 -5.38
C ASN A 121 -19.63 -10.53 -6.84
N LYS A 122 -19.79 -9.37 -7.47
CA LYS A 122 -19.30 -9.11 -8.83
C LYS A 122 -17.79 -9.26 -8.92
N PHE A 123 -17.08 -8.71 -7.96
CA PHE A 123 -15.62 -8.82 -7.88
C PHE A 123 -15.16 -10.29 -7.77
N ILE A 124 -15.75 -11.07 -6.86
CA ILE A 124 -15.40 -12.50 -6.71
C ILE A 124 -15.62 -13.25 -8.02
N LYS A 125 -16.76 -13.01 -8.68
CA LYS A 125 -17.05 -13.64 -9.98
C LYS A 125 -16.04 -13.27 -11.05
N SER A 126 -15.63 -12.01 -11.13
CA SER A 126 -14.61 -11.56 -12.06
C SER A 126 -13.24 -12.19 -11.75
N LEU A 127 -12.90 -12.29 -10.47
CA LEU A 127 -11.63 -12.87 -10.02
C LEU A 127 -11.54 -14.36 -10.35
N VAL A 128 -12.59 -15.12 -10.09
CA VAL A 128 -12.66 -16.56 -10.41
C VAL A 128 -12.64 -16.81 -11.92
N SER A 129 -13.11 -15.86 -12.72
CA SER A 129 -13.10 -15.95 -14.18
C SER A 129 -11.76 -15.60 -14.83
N LEU A 130 -10.79 -15.08 -14.07
CA LEU A 130 -9.47 -14.79 -14.61
C LEU A 130 -8.76 -16.09 -15.02
N PRO A 131 -8.09 -16.09 -16.18
CA PRO A 131 -7.26 -17.22 -16.57
C PRO A 131 -6.23 -17.55 -15.48
N TYR A 132 -5.96 -18.84 -15.28
CA TYR A 132 -4.95 -19.35 -14.33
C TYR A 132 -5.29 -19.21 -12.84
N VAL A 133 -6.43 -18.64 -12.48
CA VAL A 133 -6.94 -18.69 -11.11
C VAL A 133 -7.57 -20.08 -10.88
N LYS A 134 -7.07 -20.80 -9.88
CA LYS A 134 -7.55 -22.15 -9.52
C LYS A 134 -8.63 -22.10 -8.47
N ARG A 135 -8.40 -21.34 -7.42
CA ARG A 135 -9.28 -21.29 -6.24
C ARG A 135 -9.16 -19.94 -5.54
N THR A 136 -10.25 -19.49 -4.96
CA THR A 136 -10.28 -18.31 -4.10
C THR A 136 -10.96 -18.61 -2.77
N VAL A 137 -10.52 -17.95 -1.71
CA VAL A 137 -11.19 -17.94 -0.41
C VAL A 137 -11.41 -16.50 -0.02
N THR A 138 -12.66 -16.10 0.16
CA THR A 138 -13.03 -14.75 0.55
C THR A 138 -13.34 -14.68 2.04
N ASN A 139 -12.62 -13.82 2.75
CA ASN A 139 -12.89 -13.51 4.14
C ASN A 139 -13.41 -12.07 4.22
N VAL A 140 -14.63 -11.91 4.70
CA VAL A 140 -15.18 -10.57 4.98
C VAL A 140 -14.61 -10.10 6.30
N VAL A 141 -14.00 -8.90 6.29
CA VAL A 141 -13.45 -8.28 7.51
C VAL A 141 -14.62 -7.77 8.36
N LEU A 142 -14.72 -8.29 9.58
CA LEU A 142 -15.78 -7.88 10.51
C LEU A 142 -15.42 -6.56 11.21
N ASN A 143 -14.15 -6.35 11.51
CA ASN A 143 -13.68 -5.15 12.18
C ASN A 143 -12.20 -4.89 11.82
N VAL A 144 -11.87 -3.67 11.48
CA VAL A 144 -10.49 -3.22 11.28
C VAL A 144 -9.95 -2.73 12.63
N VAL A 145 -9.15 -3.56 13.28
CA VAL A 145 -8.55 -3.22 14.59
C VAL A 145 -7.42 -2.20 14.44
N LYS A 146 -6.62 -2.35 13.37
CA LYS A 146 -5.53 -1.44 13.04
C LYS A 146 -5.22 -1.50 11.56
N GLU A 147 -5.05 -0.36 10.96
CA GLU A 147 -4.54 -0.19 9.61
C GLU A 147 -3.64 1.06 9.58
N ASP A 148 -2.34 0.83 9.54
CA ASP A 148 -1.33 1.90 9.56
C ASP A 148 -0.16 1.50 8.67
N SER A 149 0.03 2.20 7.56
CA SER A 149 1.11 1.95 6.61
C SER A 149 2.43 2.62 6.99
N ARG A 150 2.46 3.40 8.07
CA ARG A 150 3.66 4.11 8.51
C ARG A 150 4.69 3.13 9.07
N ILE A 151 5.93 3.27 8.62
CA ILE A 151 7.07 2.53 9.17
C ILE A 151 7.53 3.25 10.44
N LYS A 152 7.72 2.50 11.51
CA LYS A 152 8.24 3.03 12.77
C LYS A 152 9.73 2.71 12.87
N PHE A 153 10.53 3.76 12.93
CA PHE A 153 12.00 3.69 13.06
C PHE A 153 12.39 3.73 14.53
#